data_92f894513322144ebdec6221f0c40530
#
_entry.id   92f894513322144ebdec6221f0c40530
#
_cell.length_a   1.000
_cell.length_b   1.000
_cell.length_c   1.000
_cell.angle_alpha   90.00
_cell.angle_beta   90.00
_cell.angle_gamma   90.00
#
_symmetry.space_group_name_H-M   'P 1'
#
loop_
_entity.id
_entity.type
_entity.pdbx_description
1 polymer ?
#
loop_
_entity_poly.entity_id
_entity_poly.type
_entity_poly.pdbx_seq_one_letter_code
_entity_poly.pdbx_strand_id
1 'polypeptide(L)' 'MTVIEFAEKRLNESCLNDDDEAVLYWRAYLDGARAQKKEDINGMDKCEG' A
#
# COMPACT_ATOMS: atom_id res chain seq x y z
N MET A 1 -10.73 -1.54 9.29
CA MET A 1 -9.47 -1.95 8.65
C MET A 1 -9.47 -1.56 7.20
N THR A 2 -8.45 -0.91 6.77
CA THR A 2 -8.37 -0.45 5.39
C THR A 2 -7.63 -1.47 4.51
N VAL A 3 -7.78 -1.29 3.21
CA VAL A 3 -7.12 -2.18 2.27
C VAL A 3 -5.61 -2.09 2.43
N ILE A 4 -5.11 -0.88 2.68
CA ILE A 4 -3.67 -0.69 2.84
C ILE A 4 -3.17 -1.42 4.08
N GLU A 5 -3.91 -1.35 5.15
CA GLU A 5 -3.53 -2.05 6.37
C GLU A 5 -3.50 -3.56 6.15
N PHE A 6 -4.49 -4.04 5.44
CA PHE A 6 -4.55 -5.46 5.14
C PHE A 6 -3.34 -5.88 4.30
N ALA A 7 -3.03 -5.09 3.29
CA ALA A 7 -1.91 -5.41 2.41
C ALA A 7 -0.58 -5.35 3.15
N GLU A 8 -0.45 -4.40 4.05
CA GLU A 8 0.77 -4.29 4.82
C GLU A 8 0.96 -5.51 5.70
N LYS A 9 -0.13 -5.98 6.27
CA LYS A 9 -0.05 -7.16 7.11
C LYS A 9 0.36 -8.37 6.28
N ARG A 10 -0.21 -8.50 5.10
CA ARG A 10 0.15 -9.61 4.22
C ARG A 10 1.60 -9.52 3.79
N LEU A 11 2.05 -8.32 3.51
CA LEU A 11 3.43 -8.12 3.11
C LEU A 11 4.37 -8.56 4.24
N ASN A 12 4.04 -8.18 5.45
CA ASN A 12 4.86 -8.53 6.58
C ASN A 12 4.95 -10.05 6.74
N GLU A 13 3.81 -10.72 6.58
CA GLU A 13 3.77 -12.16 6.67
C GLU A 13 4.62 -12.81 5.58
N SER A 14 4.56 -12.27 4.39
CA SER A 14 5.36 -12.80 3.31
C SER A 14 6.84 -12.66 3.59
N CYS A 15 7.23 -11.56 4.20
CA CYS A 15 8.61 -11.36 4.57
C CYS A 15 9.05 -12.40 5.59
N LEU A 16 8.19 -12.69 6.54
CA LEU A 16 8.51 -13.67 7.56
C LEU A 16 8.66 -15.07 6.96
N ASN A 17 7.90 -15.33 5.91
CA ASN A 17 7.93 -16.63 5.26
C ASN A 17 8.97 -16.72 4.15
N ASP A 18 9.69 -15.63 3.91
CA ASP A 18 10.70 -15.63 2.85
C ASP A 18 10.06 -15.86 1.49
N ASP A 19 8.86 -15.38 1.31
CA ASP A 19 8.14 -15.56 0.06
C ASP A 19 8.36 -14.35 -0.84
N ASP A 20 9.42 -14.41 -1.62
CA ASP A 20 9.80 -13.29 -2.48
C ASP A 20 8.70 -12.87 -3.43
N GLU A 21 8.04 -13.84 -4.02
CA GLU A 21 6.99 -13.54 -4.97
C GLU A 21 5.87 -12.76 -4.32
N ALA A 22 5.44 -13.23 -3.17
CA ALA A 22 4.37 -12.55 -2.47
C ALA A 22 4.80 -11.17 -2.02
N VAL A 23 6.04 -11.04 -1.60
CA VAL A 23 6.55 -9.74 -1.19
C VAL A 23 6.48 -8.77 -2.35
N LEU A 24 6.91 -9.19 -3.52
CA LEU A 24 6.86 -8.32 -4.69
C LEU A 24 5.43 -7.97 -5.04
N TYR A 25 4.55 -8.95 -4.95
CA TYR A 25 3.15 -8.74 -5.27
C TYR A 25 2.53 -7.69 -4.35
N TRP A 26 2.73 -7.85 -3.05
CA TRP A 26 2.12 -6.94 -2.10
C TRP A 26 2.76 -5.55 -2.13
N ARG A 27 4.04 -5.49 -2.43
CA ARG A 27 4.71 -4.20 -2.55
C ARG A 27 4.14 -3.43 -3.74
N ALA A 28 3.97 -4.12 -4.86
CA ALA A 28 3.39 -3.46 -6.03
C ALA A 28 1.96 -3.02 -5.74
N TYR A 29 1.23 -3.86 -5.05
CA TYR A 29 -0.14 -3.55 -4.70
C TYR A 29 -0.21 -2.32 -3.81
N LEU A 30 0.65 -2.27 -2.82
CA LEU A 30 0.68 -1.15 -1.90
C LEU A 30 1.10 0.13 -2.62
N ASP A 31 2.04 0.00 -3.50
CA ASP A 31 2.50 1.16 -4.24
C ASP A 31 1.35 1.76 -5.04
N GLY A 32 0.60 0.91 -5.72
CA GLY A 32 -0.54 1.38 -6.48
C GLY A 32 -1.63 1.97 -5.59
N ALA A 33 -1.90 1.29 -4.49
CA ALA A 33 -2.94 1.76 -3.59
C ALA A 33 -2.58 3.09 -2.97
N ARG A 34 -1.31 3.24 -2.62
CA ARG A 34 -0.87 4.50 -2.02
C ARG A 34 -0.86 5.62 -3.03
N ALA A 35 -0.51 5.29 -4.25
CA ALA A 35 -0.51 6.30 -5.30
C ALA A 35 -1.91 6.83 -5.52
N GLN A 36 -2.87 5.93 -5.55
CA GLN A 36 -4.25 6.33 -5.72
C GLN A 36 -4.72 7.22 -4.57
N LYS A 37 -4.42 6.79 -3.38
CA LYS A 37 -4.82 7.54 -2.22
C LYS A 37 -4.15 8.89 -2.17
N LYS A 38 -2.90 8.92 -2.59
CA LYS A 38 -2.16 10.15 -2.61
C LYS A 38 -2.80 11.14 -3.57
N GLU A 39 -3.25 10.64 -4.70
CA GLU A 39 -3.90 11.49 -5.66
C GLU A 39 -5.14 12.12 -5.06
N ASP A 40 -5.90 11.33 -4.37
CA ASP A 40 -7.11 11.80 -3.73
C ASP A 40 -6.80 12.88 -2.72
N ILE A 41 -5.85 12.60 -1.87
CA ILE A 41 -5.45 13.53 -0.86
C ILE A 41 -4.88 14.79 -1.46
N ASN A 42 -4.14 14.62 -2.54
CA ASN A 42 -3.55 15.75 -3.20
C ASN A 42 -4.59 16.76 -3.61
N GLY A 43 -5.70 16.27 -4.09
CA GLY A 43 -6.78 17.15 -4.48
C GLY A 43 -7.28 17.95 -3.31
N MET A 44 -7.38 17.32 -2.18
CA MET A 44 -7.86 18.01 -1.00
C MET A 44 -6.79 18.87 -0.39
N ASP A 45 -5.59 18.36 -0.42
CA ASP A 45 -4.49 19.08 0.15
C ASP A 45 -4.30 20.41 -0.49
N LYS A 46 -4.58 20.49 -1.75
CA LYS A 46 -4.48 21.72 -2.43
C LYS A 46 -5.29 22.78 -1.78
N CYS A 47 -6.44 22.42 -1.34
CA CYS A 47 -7.31 23.36 -0.67
C CYS A 47 -6.67 23.91 0.56
N GLU A 48 -5.93 23.08 1.20
CA GLU A 48 -5.31 23.49 2.41
C GLU A 48 -4.12 24.37 2.19
N GLY A 49 -3.42 23.98 1.17
CA GLY A 49 -2.23 24.68 0.80
C GLY A 49 -2.50 26.05 0.48
#